data_d41ebf6e812da5940912133a9407d6d4
#
_entry.id   d41ebf6e812da5940912133a9407d6d4
#
_cell.length_a   1.000
_cell.length_b   1.000
_cell.length_c   1.000
_cell.angle_alpha   90.00
_cell.angle_beta   90.00
_cell.angle_gamma   90.00
#
_symmetry.space_group_name_H-M   'P 1'
#
loop_
_entity.id
_entity.type
_entity.pdbx_description
1 polymer ?
#
loop_
_entity_poly.entity_id
_entity_poly.type
_entity_poly.pdbx_seq_one_letter_code
_entity_poly.pdbx_strand_id
1 'polypeptide(L)'
;MRLSKIFQNKIKIIFIVLISFFLLNQNVSAIEQYTAHGGPVKGLAVSSDNKLMASASFDYSVVVWDLNPIKEKLTLIGHDAAVNTVKFSPDNSRLVSGGDDNQVLLWPLDKISKNNEEIEPIRLGNHRGKVADLDFSKDGKFLITASWDGTVGVWDLSQRKKIMSLRGHKGPVYSAKYSEDNKHIYSSGSDGEIKLWKAESGEYVRPLIKNGWGISKFEIDEKENFIAYGATDGQIQISEFIKDKLILKIKEDRVPMLSMYYLKKVNM
;
A
#
# COMPACT_ATOMS: atom_id res chain seq x y z
N MET A 1 -14.96 18.44 -39.82
CA MET A 1 -13.51 18.69 -39.72
C MET A 1 -13.16 19.25 -38.34
N ARG A 2 -13.36 18.50 -37.26
CA ARG A 2 -13.02 18.88 -35.86
C ARG A 2 -12.74 17.69 -34.95
N LEU A 3 -12.05 16.67 -35.44
CA LEU A 3 -11.64 15.47 -34.68
C LEU A 3 -10.11 15.33 -34.51
N SER A 4 -9.32 16.31 -34.95
CA SER A 4 -7.86 16.17 -35.05
C SER A 4 -7.07 16.64 -33.79
N LYS A 5 -7.60 17.52 -32.95
CA LYS A 5 -6.80 18.09 -31.86
C LYS A 5 -6.75 17.23 -30.59
N ILE A 6 -7.77 16.43 -30.31
CA ILE A 6 -7.78 15.54 -29.14
C ILE A 6 -6.90 14.32 -29.38
N PHE A 7 -6.84 13.84 -30.63
CA PHE A 7 -6.00 12.70 -31.00
C PHE A 7 -4.50 13.07 -31.03
N GLN A 8 -4.15 14.27 -31.47
CA GLN A 8 -2.75 14.73 -31.49
C GLN A 8 -2.15 14.95 -30.10
N ASN A 9 -2.93 15.36 -29.10
CA ASN A 9 -2.42 15.49 -27.73
C ASN A 9 -2.21 14.14 -27.03
N LYS A 10 -3.02 13.12 -27.33
CA LYS A 10 -2.80 11.77 -26.81
C LYS A 10 -1.58 11.09 -27.41
N ILE A 11 -1.34 11.29 -28.69
CA ILE A 11 -0.13 10.77 -29.39
C ILE A 11 1.14 11.47 -28.89
N LYS A 12 1.10 12.76 -28.54
CA LYS A 12 2.24 13.46 -27.92
C LYS A 12 2.64 12.88 -26.56
N ILE A 13 1.67 12.46 -25.74
CA ILE A 13 1.96 11.85 -24.42
C ILE A 13 2.59 10.47 -24.58
N ILE A 14 2.11 9.66 -25.52
CA ILE A 14 2.71 8.34 -25.82
C ILE A 14 4.11 8.49 -26.44
N PHE A 15 4.34 9.49 -27.29
CA PHE A 15 5.66 9.76 -27.89
C PHE A 15 6.66 10.32 -26.87
N ILE A 16 6.24 11.09 -25.87
CA ILE A 16 7.11 11.59 -24.80
C ILE A 16 7.55 10.44 -23.89
N VAL A 17 6.70 9.45 -23.62
CA VAL A 17 7.08 8.25 -22.86
C VAL A 17 8.06 7.37 -23.64
N LEU A 18 7.92 7.26 -24.96
CA LEU A 18 8.85 6.49 -25.80
C LEU A 18 10.18 7.24 -26.07
N ILE A 19 10.19 8.56 -26.16
CA ILE A 19 11.40 9.36 -26.32
C ILE A 19 12.18 9.47 -25.00
N SER A 20 11.53 9.51 -23.82
CA SER A 20 12.23 9.44 -22.55
C SER A 20 12.90 8.07 -22.35
N PHE A 21 12.38 7.00 -22.92
CA PHE A 21 13.05 5.69 -22.92
C PHE A 21 14.27 5.63 -23.85
N PHE A 22 14.33 6.47 -24.90
CA PHE A 22 15.45 6.49 -25.87
C PHE A 22 16.53 7.53 -25.54
N LEU A 23 16.22 8.56 -24.75
CA LEU A 23 17.20 9.58 -24.34
C LEU A 23 17.87 9.28 -22.98
N LEU A 24 17.44 8.24 -22.26
CA LEU A 24 18.08 7.75 -21.02
C LEU A 24 19.19 6.71 -21.28
N ASN A 25 19.60 6.48 -22.53
CA ASN A 25 20.77 5.65 -22.86
C ASN A 25 22.08 6.43 -22.80
N GLN A 26 22.23 7.29 -21.79
CA GLN A 26 23.53 7.84 -21.43
C GLN A 26 23.84 7.39 -20.00
N ASN A 27 24.71 6.39 -19.89
CA ASN A 27 25.25 5.85 -18.64
C ASN A 27 24.19 5.23 -17.70
N VAL A 28 23.66 4.07 -18.06
CA VAL A 28 23.23 3.11 -17.05
C VAL A 28 24.52 2.64 -16.36
N SER A 29 24.93 3.39 -15.32
CA SER A 29 25.88 2.87 -14.33
C SER A 29 25.32 1.51 -13.90
N ALA A 30 26.19 0.53 -13.71
CA ALA A 30 25.80 -0.80 -13.25
C ALA A 30 24.77 -0.64 -12.14
N ILE A 31 23.59 -1.27 -12.31
CA ILE A 31 22.55 -1.25 -11.29
C ILE A 31 23.19 -1.93 -10.08
N GLU A 32 23.52 -1.16 -9.05
CA GLU A 32 24.00 -1.73 -7.80
C GLU A 32 22.86 -2.58 -7.22
N GLN A 33 23.11 -3.88 -7.08
CA GLN A 33 22.17 -4.79 -6.46
C GLN A 33 22.44 -4.84 -4.96
N TYR A 34 21.46 -4.47 -4.16
CA TYR A 34 21.51 -4.60 -2.72
C TYR A 34 20.72 -5.84 -2.30
N THR A 35 21.38 -6.77 -1.62
CA THR A 35 20.78 -8.02 -1.14
C THR A 35 20.85 -8.03 0.39
N ALA A 36 19.71 -7.89 1.05
CA ALA A 36 19.62 -8.00 2.51
C ALA A 36 18.58 -9.04 2.95
N HIS A 37 17.81 -9.56 2.01
CA HIS A 37 16.78 -10.56 2.31
C HIS A 37 17.14 -11.94 1.77
N GLY A 38 16.84 -12.99 2.56
CA GLY A 38 16.96 -14.38 2.17
C GLY A 38 15.73 -14.94 1.42
N GLY A 39 14.69 -14.12 1.21
CA GLY A 39 13.44 -14.50 0.57
C GLY A 39 12.81 -13.39 -0.27
N PRO A 40 11.71 -13.68 -1.00
CA PRO A 40 11.00 -12.70 -1.80
C PRO A 40 10.55 -11.49 -0.98
N VAL A 41 10.79 -10.27 -1.49
CA VAL A 41 10.27 -9.02 -0.92
C VAL A 41 8.81 -8.85 -1.35
N LYS A 42 7.92 -8.60 -0.39
CA LYS A 42 6.46 -8.45 -0.60
C LYS A 42 5.97 -7.03 -0.37
N GLY A 43 6.55 -6.33 0.59
CA GLY A 43 6.16 -4.98 0.95
C GLY A 43 7.32 -4.00 0.85
N LEU A 44 7.02 -2.80 0.38
CA LEU A 44 7.96 -1.68 0.34
C LEU A 44 7.26 -0.43 0.88
N ALA A 45 8.00 0.39 1.60
CA ALA A 45 7.56 1.70 2.06
C ALA A 45 8.71 2.69 2.01
N VAL A 46 8.41 3.95 1.69
CA VAL A 46 9.37 5.06 1.77
C VAL A 46 8.87 6.04 2.81
N SER A 47 9.77 6.57 3.63
CA SER A 47 9.46 7.60 4.63
C SER A 47 9.01 8.89 3.95
N SER A 48 8.15 9.69 4.61
CA SER A 48 7.58 10.92 4.05
C SER A 48 8.65 11.98 3.70
N ASP A 49 9.81 11.92 4.34
CA ASP A 49 10.98 12.79 4.10
C ASP A 49 11.95 12.23 3.05
N ASN A 50 11.64 11.08 2.45
CA ASN A 50 12.46 10.37 1.45
C ASN A 50 13.87 10.01 1.93
N LYS A 51 14.11 9.87 3.24
CA LYS A 51 15.41 9.48 3.75
C LYS A 51 15.56 8.00 4.01
N LEU A 52 14.45 7.33 4.31
CA LEU A 52 14.42 5.91 4.63
C LEU A 52 13.51 5.14 3.68
N MET A 53 13.85 3.89 3.46
CA MET A 53 13.00 2.88 2.86
C MET A 53 12.89 1.69 3.83
N ALA A 54 11.78 0.98 3.78
CA ALA A 54 11.60 -0.30 4.46
C ALA A 54 11.17 -1.36 3.46
N SER A 55 11.72 -2.56 3.59
CA SER A 55 11.32 -3.74 2.81
C SER A 55 10.90 -4.86 3.74
N ALA A 56 9.79 -5.54 3.41
CA ALA A 56 9.23 -6.67 4.13
C ALA A 56 9.32 -7.93 3.29
N SER A 57 9.74 -9.06 3.88
CA SER A 57 10.09 -10.25 3.12
C SER A 57 9.52 -11.55 3.70
N PHE A 58 9.53 -12.57 2.86
CA PHE A 58 9.21 -13.96 3.22
C PHE A 58 10.25 -14.60 4.15
N ASP A 59 11.41 -13.97 4.34
CA ASP A 59 12.41 -14.39 5.33
C ASP A 59 12.08 -13.98 6.77
N TYR A 60 10.86 -13.46 7.00
CA TYR A 60 10.27 -13.04 8.28
C TYR A 60 10.85 -11.72 8.82
N SER A 61 11.71 -11.07 8.05
CA SER A 61 12.34 -9.82 8.44
C SER A 61 11.74 -8.58 7.76
N VAL A 62 11.98 -7.44 8.37
CA VAL A 62 11.84 -6.12 7.75
C VAL A 62 13.21 -5.45 7.78
N VAL A 63 13.69 -4.98 6.62
CA VAL A 63 14.93 -4.23 6.54
C VAL A 63 14.64 -2.76 6.32
N VAL A 64 15.27 -1.91 7.10
CA VAL A 64 15.25 -0.45 6.95
C VAL A 64 16.56 -0.01 6.27
N TRP A 65 16.43 0.84 5.28
CA TRP A 65 17.52 1.34 4.43
C TRP A 65 17.65 2.84 4.57
N ASP A 66 18.85 3.36 4.65
CA ASP A 66 19.14 4.76 4.33
C ASP A 66 19.10 4.93 2.81
N LEU A 67 18.52 6.03 2.30
CA LEU A 67 18.43 6.30 0.86
C LEU A 67 19.53 7.23 0.34
N ASN A 68 20.33 7.83 1.22
CA ASN A 68 21.43 8.69 0.81
C ASN A 68 22.62 8.63 1.79
N PRO A 69 23.69 7.84 1.48
CA PRO A 69 23.79 6.85 0.40
C PRO A 69 22.90 5.64 0.67
N ILE A 70 22.56 4.90 -0.38
CA ILE A 70 21.76 3.68 -0.22
C ILE A 70 22.59 2.64 0.52
N LYS A 71 22.10 2.23 1.68
CA LYS A 71 22.71 1.15 2.50
C LYS A 71 21.70 0.59 3.47
N GLU A 72 21.88 -0.67 3.83
CA GLU A 72 21.16 -1.27 4.95
C GLU A 72 21.49 -0.49 6.24
N LYS A 73 20.44 -0.13 6.95
CA LYS A 73 20.55 0.57 8.23
C LYS A 73 20.29 -0.37 9.40
N LEU A 74 19.28 -1.23 9.26
CA LEU A 74 18.76 -2.03 10.36
C LEU A 74 17.91 -3.18 9.83
N THR A 75 18.08 -4.36 10.41
CA THR A 75 17.18 -5.51 10.21
C THR A 75 16.32 -5.71 11.46
N LEU A 76 15.01 -5.73 11.26
CA LEU A 76 14.01 -5.91 12.31
C LEU A 76 13.51 -7.36 12.27
N ILE A 77 13.69 -8.08 13.39
CA ILE A 77 13.28 -9.47 13.57
C ILE A 77 12.22 -9.53 14.66
N GLY A 78 11.10 -10.22 14.40
CA GLY A 78 10.01 -10.32 15.39
C GLY A 78 8.74 -10.99 14.86
N HIS A 79 8.61 -11.15 13.53
CA HIS A 79 7.57 -11.96 12.92
C HIS A 79 7.94 -13.44 12.93
N ASP A 80 6.94 -14.30 13.10
CA ASP A 80 7.09 -15.76 13.13
C ASP A 80 6.80 -16.40 11.75
N ALA A 81 6.43 -15.59 10.75
CA ALA A 81 6.17 -16.01 9.36
C ALA A 81 6.43 -14.85 8.39
N ALA A 82 6.19 -15.10 7.09
CA ALA A 82 6.40 -14.12 6.02
C ALA A 82 5.75 -12.75 6.32
N VAL A 83 6.52 -11.68 6.14
CA VAL A 83 6.03 -10.30 6.30
C VAL A 83 5.51 -9.80 4.95
N ASN A 84 4.22 -9.49 4.90
CA ASN A 84 3.54 -9.12 3.65
C ASN A 84 3.54 -7.61 3.39
N THR A 85 3.52 -6.81 4.43
CA THR A 85 3.31 -5.37 4.33
C THR A 85 4.05 -4.62 5.42
N VAL A 86 4.50 -3.41 5.08
CA VAL A 86 5.21 -2.50 5.95
C VAL A 86 4.86 -1.06 5.61
N LYS A 87 4.80 -0.17 6.59
CA LYS A 87 4.55 1.25 6.37
C LYS A 87 5.15 2.13 7.46
N PHE A 88 5.70 3.29 7.07
CA PHE A 88 6.11 4.33 8.01
C PHE A 88 4.90 5.12 8.50
N SER A 89 4.93 5.55 9.77
CA SER A 89 4.00 6.55 10.26
C SER A 89 4.23 7.91 9.55
N PRO A 90 3.21 8.78 9.46
CA PRO A 90 3.34 10.07 8.78
C PRO A 90 4.48 10.95 9.31
N ASP A 91 4.80 10.84 10.61
CA ASP A 91 5.89 11.54 11.29
C ASP A 91 7.26 10.82 11.19
N ASN A 92 7.32 9.66 10.52
CA ASN A 92 8.48 8.79 10.39
C ASN A 92 9.05 8.25 11.72
N SER A 93 8.39 8.47 12.85
CA SER A 93 8.86 8.00 14.17
C SER A 93 8.66 6.52 14.40
N ARG A 94 7.80 5.89 13.62
CA ARG A 94 7.39 4.49 13.76
C ARG A 94 7.28 3.79 12.42
N LEU A 95 7.47 2.48 12.45
CA LEU A 95 7.16 1.59 11.35
C LEU A 95 6.11 0.58 11.85
N VAL A 96 5.22 0.13 10.99
CA VAL A 96 4.31 -0.98 11.29
C VAL A 96 4.43 -2.04 10.20
N SER A 97 4.40 -3.30 10.61
CA SER A 97 4.43 -4.45 9.70
C SER A 97 3.30 -5.44 10.02
N GLY A 98 2.93 -6.21 9.01
CA GLY A 98 1.92 -7.27 9.13
C GLY A 98 2.29 -8.48 8.28
N GLY A 99 2.00 -9.67 8.79
CA GLY A 99 2.51 -10.91 8.20
C GLY A 99 1.52 -12.07 8.15
N ASP A 100 2.04 -13.19 7.66
CA ASP A 100 1.36 -14.48 7.59
C ASP A 100 1.16 -15.13 8.98
N ASP A 101 1.87 -14.63 10.00
CA ASP A 101 1.69 -14.97 11.41
C ASP A 101 0.46 -14.29 12.04
N ASN A 102 -0.30 -13.53 11.23
CA ASN A 102 -1.48 -12.77 11.62
C ASN A 102 -1.19 -11.58 12.56
N GLN A 103 0.06 -11.32 12.91
CA GLN A 103 0.46 -10.28 13.85
C GLN A 103 0.54 -8.91 13.18
N VAL A 104 0.30 -7.88 13.99
CA VAL A 104 0.56 -6.47 13.66
C VAL A 104 1.61 -5.96 14.65
N LEU A 105 2.80 -5.68 14.14
CA LEU A 105 3.95 -5.25 14.93
C LEU A 105 4.26 -3.78 14.67
N LEU A 106 4.50 -3.03 15.74
CA LEU A 106 4.92 -1.65 15.69
C LEU A 106 6.37 -1.53 16.16
N TRP A 107 7.19 -0.86 15.38
CA TRP A 107 8.62 -0.68 15.58
C TRP A 107 8.91 0.80 15.87
N PRO A 108 9.32 1.17 17.09
CA PRO A 108 9.67 2.53 17.44
C PRO A 108 11.04 2.89 16.84
N LEU A 109 11.04 3.77 15.82
CA LEU A 109 12.27 4.15 15.11
C LEU A 109 13.08 5.25 15.79
N ASP A 110 12.49 5.95 16.73
CA ASP A 110 13.17 6.96 17.58
C ASP A 110 14.28 6.38 18.46
N LYS A 111 14.25 5.07 18.68
CA LYS A 111 15.26 4.33 19.42
C LYS A 111 16.50 3.94 18.59
N ILE A 112 16.44 4.05 17.26
CA ILE A 112 17.53 3.64 16.35
C ILE A 112 18.84 4.40 16.56
N SER A 113 18.83 5.58 17.18
CA SER A 113 19.92 6.54 17.02
C SER A 113 21.07 6.41 18.03
N LYS A 114 21.05 5.50 18.99
CA LYS A 114 22.04 5.63 20.07
C LYS A 114 23.01 4.48 20.33
N ASN A 115 22.67 3.20 20.07
CA ASN A 115 23.60 2.14 20.53
C ASN A 115 23.67 0.84 19.71
N ASN A 116 23.19 0.74 18.46
CA ASN A 116 23.05 -0.56 17.75
C ASN A 116 22.22 -1.59 18.53
N GLU A 117 21.29 -1.14 19.37
CA GLU A 117 20.43 -2.03 20.13
C GLU A 117 19.38 -2.65 19.22
N GLU A 118 19.09 -3.92 19.42
CA GLU A 118 17.96 -4.61 18.78
C GLU A 118 16.66 -3.87 19.13
N ILE A 119 15.87 -3.55 18.12
CA ILE A 119 14.58 -2.91 18.32
C ILE A 119 13.53 -3.98 18.56
N GLU A 120 13.08 -4.09 19.78
CA GLU A 120 11.98 -4.95 20.14
C GLU A 120 10.65 -4.40 19.61
N PRO A 121 9.86 -5.21 18.91
CA PRO A 121 8.56 -4.78 18.41
C PRO A 121 7.54 -4.66 19.55
N ILE A 122 6.64 -3.69 19.42
CA ILE A 122 5.44 -3.62 20.22
C ILE A 122 4.35 -4.41 19.48
N ARG A 123 3.90 -5.53 20.08
CA ARG A 123 2.80 -6.33 19.53
C ARG A 123 1.47 -5.59 19.76
N LEU A 124 0.88 -5.05 18.69
CA LEU A 124 -0.42 -4.37 18.78
C LEU A 124 -1.57 -5.37 18.94
N GLY A 125 -1.39 -6.59 18.43
CA GLY A 125 -2.33 -7.70 18.50
C GLY A 125 -2.41 -8.50 17.20
N ASN A 126 -3.44 -9.33 17.08
CA ASN A 126 -3.55 -10.28 16.00
C ASN A 126 -4.89 -10.17 15.26
N HIS A 127 -4.87 -10.57 14.00
CA HIS A 127 -6.02 -11.04 13.22
C HIS A 127 -6.23 -12.55 13.40
N ARG A 128 -7.28 -13.10 12.80
CA ARG A 128 -7.50 -14.55 12.70
C ARG A 128 -6.98 -15.14 11.38
N GLY A 129 -6.40 -14.31 10.53
CA GLY A 129 -5.82 -14.66 9.25
C GLY A 129 -4.73 -13.65 8.88
N LYS A 130 -3.99 -13.95 7.82
CA LYS A 130 -2.86 -13.14 7.33
C LYS A 130 -3.20 -11.66 7.23
N VAL A 131 -2.27 -10.82 7.63
CA VAL A 131 -2.34 -9.37 7.38
C VAL A 131 -1.78 -9.10 5.99
N ALA A 132 -2.62 -8.58 5.10
CA ALA A 132 -2.28 -8.36 3.69
C ALA A 132 -1.84 -6.92 3.39
N ASP A 133 -2.43 -5.95 4.09
CA ASP A 133 -2.17 -4.53 3.87
C ASP A 133 -2.41 -3.73 5.15
N LEU A 134 -1.83 -2.54 5.20
CA LEU A 134 -2.03 -1.61 6.31
C LEU A 134 -1.88 -0.16 5.87
N ASP A 135 -2.56 0.74 6.57
CA ASP A 135 -2.49 2.17 6.32
C ASP A 135 -2.67 2.98 7.60
N PHE A 136 -1.97 4.12 7.69
CA PHE A 136 -2.11 5.04 8.80
C PHE A 136 -3.18 6.10 8.52
N SER A 137 -3.88 6.55 9.56
CA SER A 137 -4.53 7.85 9.51
C SER A 137 -3.51 8.97 9.30
N LYS A 138 -3.88 10.06 8.65
CA LYS A 138 -2.95 11.18 8.35
C LYS A 138 -2.30 11.80 9.58
N ASP A 139 -3.01 11.78 10.71
CA ASP A 139 -2.49 12.27 11.99
C ASP A 139 -1.62 11.24 12.74
N GLY A 140 -1.48 10.03 12.19
CA GLY A 140 -0.69 8.94 12.75
C GLY A 140 -1.21 8.35 14.06
N LYS A 141 -2.45 8.68 14.47
CA LYS A 141 -3.04 8.17 15.72
C LYS A 141 -3.65 6.79 15.57
N PHE A 142 -4.17 6.49 14.38
CA PHE A 142 -4.83 5.23 14.08
C PHE A 142 -4.12 4.50 12.95
N LEU A 143 -4.28 3.19 12.98
CA LEU A 143 -3.85 2.28 11.93
C LEU A 143 -5.04 1.44 11.49
N ILE A 144 -5.14 1.13 10.21
CA ILE A 144 -6.03 0.09 9.70
C ILE A 144 -5.22 -1.04 9.08
N THR A 145 -5.79 -2.24 9.12
CA THR A 145 -5.17 -3.45 8.56
C THR A 145 -6.22 -4.27 7.82
N ALA A 146 -5.89 -4.67 6.59
CA ALA A 146 -6.68 -5.62 5.81
C ALA A 146 -6.24 -7.05 6.11
N SER A 147 -7.19 -7.96 6.36
CA SER A 147 -6.85 -9.34 6.69
C SER A 147 -7.64 -10.37 5.89
N TRP A 148 -7.00 -11.50 5.68
CA TRP A 148 -7.62 -12.68 5.09
C TRP A 148 -8.69 -13.32 6.00
N ASP A 149 -8.83 -12.85 7.25
CA ASP A 149 -9.96 -13.22 8.11
C ASP A 149 -11.29 -12.54 7.71
N GLY A 150 -11.29 -11.76 6.62
CA GLY A 150 -12.48 -11.10 6.09
C GLY A 150 -12.77 -9.76 6.76
N THR A 151 -11.88 -9.23 7.58
CA THR A 151 -12.09 -7.99 8.32
C THR A 151 -11.04 -6.92 8.02
N VAL A 152 -11.42 -5.65 8.25
CA VAL A 152 -10.48 -4.56 8.44
C VAL A 152 -10.36 -4.29 9.94
N GLY A 153 -9.16 -4.41 10.50
CA GLY A 153 -8.88 -4.02 11.88
C GLY A 153 -8.62 -2.54 11.97
N VAL A 154 -9.16 -1.87 12.99
CA VAL A 154 -8.83 -0.48 13.34
C VAL A 154 -8.15 -0.47 14.69
N TRP A 155 -6.99 0.16 14.77
CA TRP A 155 -6.11 0.14 15.93
C TRP A 155 -5.85 1.55 16.43
N ASP A 156 -6.01 1.77 17.74
CA ASP A 156 -5.58 2.99 18.40
C ASP A 156 -4.11 2.80 18.85
N LEU A 157 -3.21 3.59 18.29
CA LEU A 157 -1.79 3.47 18.55
C LEU A 157 -1.36 4.04 19.91
N SER A 158 -2.16 4.95 20.47
CA SER A 158 -1.93 5.46 21.82
C SER A 158 -2.28 4.41 22.88
N GLN A 159 -3.37 3.68 22.66
CA GLN A 159 -3.82 2.59 23.52
C GLN A 159 -3.15 1.26 23.19
N ARG A 160 -2.43 1.18 22.05
CA ARG A 160 -1.76 -0.04 21.53
C ARG A 160 -2.70 -1.24 21.42
N LYS A 161 -3.92 -1.02 20.95
CA LYS A 161 -4.93 -2.08 20.86
C LYS A 161 -5.85 -1.91 19.65
N LYS A 162 -6.43 -3.04 19.22
CA LYS A 162 -7.53 -3.05 18.24
C LYS A 162 -8.79 -2.51 18.90
N ILE A 163 -9.36 -1.46 18.32
CA ILE A 163 -10.60 -0.82 18.82
C ILE A 163 -11.83 -1.25 18.02
N MET A 164 -11.67 -1.61 16.73
CA MET A 164 -12.77 -2.07 15.89
C MET A 164 -12.33 -3.17 14.93
N SER A 165 -13.31 -3.96 14.46
CA SER A 165 -13.16 -4.90 13.34
C SER A 165 -14.33 -4.69 12.39
N LEU A 166 -14.08 -4.10 11.22
CA LEU A 166 -15.09 -3.85 10.20
C LEU A 166 -15.40 -5.18 9.49
N ARG A 167 -16.66 -5.60 9.56
CA ARG A 167 -17.15 -6.86 9.00
C ARG A 167 -18.15 -6.59 7.89
N GLY A 168 -18.01 -7.28 6.75
CA GLY A 168 -18.94 -7.13 5.61
C GLY A 168 -18.37 -7.62 4.29
N HIS A 169 -17.05 -7.86 4.19
CA HIS A 169 -16.50 -8.61 3.07
C HIS A 169 -16.87 -10.10 3.16
N LYS A 170 -17.11 -10.71 2.01
CA LYS A 170 -17.47 -12.15 1.88
C LYS A 170 -16.23 -13.01 1.61
N GLY A 171 -15.14 -12.76 2.32
CA GLY A 171 -13.88 -13.47 2.17
C GLY A 171 -12.68 -12.56 2.46
N PRO A 172 -11.46 -12.97 2.11
CA PRO A 172 -10.25 -12.22 2.36
C PRO A 172 -10.31 -10.75 1.96
N VAL A 173 -9.89 -9.85 2.84
CA VAL A 173 -9.66 -8.44 2.54
C VAL A 173 -8.21 -8.28 2.13
N TYR A 174 -7.96 -7.68 0.97
CA TYR A 174 -6.64 -7.60 0.39
C TYR A 174 -5.98 -6.23 0.57
N SER A 175 -6.75 -5.15 0.60
CA SER A 175 -6.22 -3.80 0.79
C SER A 175 -7.19 -2.92 1.57
N ALA A 176 -6.66 -1.98 2.34
CA ALA A 176 -7.43 -0.97 3.05
C ALA A 176 -6.68 0.35 3.08
N LYS A 177 -7.41 1.48 2.96
CA LYS A 177 -6.85 2.83 2.99
C LYS A 177 -7.78 3.79 3.74
N TYR A 178 -7.18 4.78 4.41
CA TYR A 178 -7.90 5.94 4.88
C TYR A 178 -8.20 6.91 3.73
N SER A 179 -9.32 7.65 3.84
CA SER A 179 -9.54 8.86 3.04
C SER A 179 -8.57 9.96 3.45
N GLU A 180 -8.35 10.93 2.55
CA GLU A 180 -7.48 12.07 2.79
C GLU A 180 -7.89 12.91 4.00
N ASP A 181 -9.19 12.97 4.32
CA ASP A 181 -9.75 13.69 5.46
C ASP A 181 -9.90 12.83 6.74
N ASN A 182 -9.45 11.57 6.72
CA ASN A 182 -9.60 10.58 7.79
C ASN A 182 -11.04 10.23 8.19
N LYS A 183 -12.06 10.68 7.44
CA LYS A 183 -13.46 10.40 7.79
C LYS A 183 -13.96 9.05 7.32
N HIS A 184 -13.27 8.50 6.31
CA HIS A 184 -13.67 7.25 5.69
C HIS A 184 -12.52 6.25 5.66
N ILE A 185 -12.91 4.99 5.54
CA ILE A 185 -12.03 3.87 5.25
C ILE A 185 -12.55 3.20 3.97
N TYR A 186 -11.63 2.87 3.09
CA TYR A 186 -11.88 2.10 1.88
C TYR A 186 -11.25 0.72 2.05
N SER A 187 -11.91 -0.34 1.60
CA SER A 187 -11.34 -1.68 1.63
C SER A 187 -11.73 -2.49 0.42
N SER A 188 -10.82 -3.32 -0.08
CA SER A 188 -11.06 -4.23 -1.20
C SER A 188 -10.79 -5.67 -0.82
N GLY A 189 -11.49 -6.61 -1.46
CA GLY A 189 -11.35 -8.02 -1.12
C GLY A 189 -11.68 -8.99 -2.25
N SER A 190 -11.65 -10.26 -1.88
CA SER A 190 -11.92 -11.38 -2.79
C SER A 190 -13.36 -11.41 -3.30
N ASP A 191 -14.28 -10.73 -2.64
CA ASP A 191 -15.68 -10.58 -3.06
C ASP A 191 -15.87 -9.62 -4.25
N GLY A 192 -14.76 -9.01 -4.72
CA GLY A 192 -14.79 -8.11 -5.87
C GLY A 192 -15.38 -6.75 -5.57
N GLU A 193 -15.52 -6.38 -4.31
CA GLU A 193 -16.04 -5.07 -3.94
C GLU A 193 -14.95 -4.18 -3.35
N ILE A 194 -15.05 -2.87 -3.63
CA ILE A 194 -14.43 -1.84 -2.82
C ILE A 194 -15.52 -1.22 -1.96
N LYS A 195 -15.38 -1.35 -0.64
CA LYS A 195 -16.37 -0.91 0.35
C LYS A 195 -15.95 0.40 0.99
N LEU A 196 -16.95 1.23 1.28
CA LEU A 196 -16.82 2.49 2.02
C LEU A 196 -17.36 2.31 3.44
N TRP A 197 -16.58 2.79 4.40
CA TRP A 197 -16.90 2.75 5.83
C TRP A 197 -16.71 4.14 6.44
N LYS A 198 -17.51 4.49 7.44
CA LYS A 198 -17.23 5.63 8.31
C LYS A 198 -16.08 5.28 9.25
N ALA A 199 -15.02 6.07 9.27
CA ALA A 199 -13.83 5.75 10.08
C ALA A 199 -14.08 5.80 11.58
N GLU A 200 -14.92 6.74 12.03
CA GLU A 200 -15.23 6.95 13.44
C GLU A 200 -16.06 5.81 14.06
N SER A 201 -17.08 5.36 13.36
CA SER A 201 -18.05 4.37 13.89
C SER A 201 -17.81 2.95 13.37
N GLY A 202 -17.04 2.80 12.28
CA GLY A 202 -16.90 1.53 11.58
C GLY A 202 -18.14 1.12 10.78
N GLU A 203 -19.12 2.00 10.65
CA GLU A 203 -20.38 1.74 9.93
C GLU A 203 -20.11 1.55 8.44
N TYR A 204 -20.66 0.47 7.87
CA TYR A 204 -20.67 0.26 6.43
C TYR A 204 -21.61 1.26 5.75
N VAL A 205 -21.12 1.97 4.75
CA VAL A 205 -21.91 2.97 4.00
C VAL A 205 -22.49 2.35 2.72
N ARG A 206 -21.61 1.93 1.81
CA ARG A 206 -22.01 1.36 0.51
C ARG A 206 -20.81 0.72 -0.19
N PRO A 207 -21.01 -0.11 -1.19
CA PRO A 207 -19.94 -0.44 -2.13
C PRO A 207 -19.66 0.79 -3.01
N LEU A 208 -18.39 1.04 -3.31
CA LEU A 208 -17.95 2.01 -4.31
C LEU A 208 -17.81 1.35 -5.69
N ILE A 209 -17.23 0.16 -5.69
CA ILE A 209 -17.01 -0.65 -6.89
C ILE A 209 -17.56 -2.05 -6.62
N LYS A 210 -18.15 -2.63 -7.67
CA LYS A 210 -18.49 -4.06 -7.74
C LYS A 210 -17.89 -4.63 -9.01
N ASN A 211 -16.97 -5.55 -8.84
CA ASN A 211 -16.35 -6.30 -9.94
C ASN A 211 -16.69 -7.79 -9.80
N GLY A 212 -16.71 -8.53 -10.90
CA GLY A 212 -16.93 -9.97 -10.88
C GLY A 212 -15.75 -10.78 -10.32
N TRP A 213 -14.60 -10.14 -10.15
CA TRP A 213 -13.35 -10.74 -9.67
C TRP A 213 -12.82 -10.00 -8.45
N GLY A 214 -12.11 -10.70 -7.58
CA GLY A 214 -11.49 -10.08 -6.41
C GLY A 214 -10.62 -8.88 -6.78
N ILE A 215 -10.61 -7.85 -5.93
CA ILE A 215 -9.81 -6.65 -6.14
C ILE A 215 -8.60 -6.72 -5.21
N SER A 216 -7.43 -6.99 -5.80
CA SER A 216 -6.18 -7.26 -5.05
C SER A 216 -5.55 -6.00 -4.46
N LYS A 217 -5.63 -4.89 -5.19
CA LYS A 217 -5.08 -3.59 -4.77
C LYS A 217 -5.84 -2.46 -5.42
N PHE A 218 -5.92 -1.33 -4.75
CA PHE A 218 -6.48 -0.10 -5.31
C PHE A 218 -5.72 1.12 -4.83
N GLU A 219 -5.80 2.19 -5.60
CA GLU A 219 -5.31 3.52 -5.29
C GLU A 219 -6.40 4.55 -5.57
N ILE A 220 -6.42 5.59 -4.76
CA ILE A 220 -7.33 6.73 -4.90
C ILE A 220 -6.48 7.98 -5.08
N ASP A 221 -6.84 8.85 -6.02
CA ASP A 221 -6.11 10.11 -6.20
C ASP A 221 -6.37 11.06 -5.02
N GLU A 222 -5.43 11.98 -4.75
CA GLU A 222 -5.48 12.89 -3.59
C GLU A 222 -6.76 13.75 -3.52
N LYS A 223 -7.41 13.98 -4.65
CA LYS A 223 -8.66 14.74 -4.71
C LYS A 223 -9.90 13.84 -4.65
N GLU A 224 -9.69 12.54 -4.52
CA GLU A 224 -10.75 11.53 -4.52
C GLU A 224 -11.68 11.62 -5.75
N ASN A 225 -11.13 12.02 -6.91
CA ASN A 225 -11.89 12.06 -8.17
C ASN A 225 -11.86 10.70 -8.89
N PHE A 226 -10.76 9.95 -8.72
CA PHE A 226 -10.51 8.72 -9.44
C PHE A 226 -10.09 7.60 -8.50
N ILE A 227 -10.52 6.40 -8.83
CA ILE A 227 -10.07 5.17 -8.22
C ILE A 227 -9.50 4.26 -9.30
N ALA A 228 -8.25 3.82 -9.10
CA ALA A 228 -7.62 2.81 -9.93
C ALA A 228 -7.53 1.51 -9.14
N TYR A 229 -7.84 0.37 -9.75
CA TYR A 229 -7.75 -0.92 -9.08
C TYR A 229 -7.31 -2.04 -9.99
N GLY A 230 -6.61 -3.01 -9.40
CA GLY A 230 -6.22 -4.26 -10.04
C GLY A 230 -7.07 -5.42 -9.58
N ALA A 231 -7.64 -6.15 -10.53
CA ALA A 231 -8.44 -7.34 -10.23
C ALA A 231 -7.61 -8.63 -10.32
N THR A 232 -8.07 -9.69 -9.66
CA THR A 232 -7.37 -10.98 -9.61
C THR A 232 -7.35 -11.73 -10.95
N ASP A 233 -8.12 -11.26 -11.93
CA ASP A 233 -8.09 -11.77 -13.32
C ASP A 233 -7.07 -11.02 -14.22
N GLY A 234 -6.23 -10.16 -13.63
CA GLY A 234 -5.21 -9.38 -14.34
C GLY A 234 -5.71 -8.07 -14.96
N GLN A 235 -6.96 -7.70 -14.74
CA GLN A 235 -7.50 -6.43 -15.25
C GLN A 235 -7.09 -5.25 -14.37
N ILE A 236 -6.75 -4.12 -15.02
CA ILE A 236 -6.61 -2.81 -14.39
C ILE A 236 -7.77 -1.95 -14.83
N GLN A 237 -8.43 -1.30 -13.90
CA GLN A 237 -9.54 -0.40 -14.21
C GLN A 237 -9.35 0.93 -13.49
N ILE A 238 -9.78 2.01 -14.16
CA ILE A 238 -9.84 3.37 -13.60
C ILE A 238 -11.27 3.86 -13.74
N SER A 239 -11.86 4.28 -12.64
CA SER A 239 -13.23 4.81 -12.58
C SER A 239 -13.27 6.18 -11.93
N GLU A 240 -14.23 7.02 -12.30
CA GLU A 240 -14.55 8.23 -11.55
C GLU A 240 -15.18 7.84 -10.21
N PHE A 241 -14.65 8.40 -9.13
CA PHE A 241 -15.05 8.08 -7.77
C PHE A 241 -16.52 8.42 -7.45
N ILE A 242 -17.01 9.56 -7.95
CA ILE A 242 -18.36 10.07 -7.63
C ILE A 242 -19.43 9.49 -8.57
N LYS A 243 -19.09 9.23 -9.83
CA LYS A 243 -20.06 8.89 -10.86
C LYS A 243 -20.13 7.39 -11.20
N ASP A 244 -19.30 6.59 -10.55
CA ASP A 244 -19.16 5.14 -10.85
C ASP A 244 -18.97 4.89 -12.36
N LYS A 245 -18.30 5.82 -13.04
CA LYS A 245 -18.07 5.79 -14.47
C LYS A 245 -16.72 5.20 -14.79
N LEU A 246 -16.71 4.04 -15.43
CA LEU A 246 -15.51 3.43 -15.95
C LEU A 246 -14.87 4.34 -17.02
N ILE A 247 -13.61 4.75 -16.81
CA ILE A 247 -12.85 5.59 -17.74
C ILE A 247 -11.93 4.74 -18.60
N LEU A 248 -11.26 3.76 -18.00
CA LEU A 248 -10.26 2.96 -18.66
C LEU A 248 -10.29 1.53 -18.11
N LYS A 249 -10.23 0.56 -19.02
CA LYS A 249 -10.03 -0.84 -18.70
C LYS A 249 -8.88 -1.38 -19.53
N ILE A 250 -7.85 -1.89 -18.86
CA ILE A 250 -6.72 -2.57 -19.49
C ILE A 250 -6.76 -4.02 -19.03
N LYS A 251 -6.65 -4.94 -19.95
CA LYS A 251 -6.52 -6.37 -19.67
C LYS A 251 -5.16 -6.81 -20.17
N GLU A 252 -4.28 -7.17 -19.23
CA GLU A 252 -3.05 -7.89 -19.56
C GLU A 252 -3.27 -9.38 -19.38
N ASP A 253 -2.71 -10.19 -20.29
CA ASP A 253 -2.96 -11.62 -20.28
C ASP A 253 -2.28 -12.31 -19.08
N ARG A 254 -3.10 -12.81 -18.15
CA ARG A 254 -2.84 -13.94 -17.25
C ARG A 254 -1.98 -13.76 -15.99
N VAL A 255 -1.66 -12.55 -15.53
CA VAL A 255 -0.96 -12.39 -14.24
C VAL A 255 -1.80 -11.54 -13.29
N PRO A 256 -2.11 -12.02 -12.08
CA PRO A 256 -2.78 -11.19 -11.06
C PRO A 256 -1.93 -9.97 -10.74
N MET A 257 -2.53 -8.78 -10.73
CA MET A 257 -1.84 -7.58 -10.26
C MET A 257 -1.61 -7.66 -8.76
N LEU A 258 -0.37 -7.72 -8.33
CA LEU A 258 0.01 -7.85 -6.92
C LEU A 258 0.30 -6.52 -6.24
N SER A 259 0.56 -5.45 -7.01
CA SER A 259 0.82 -4.12 -6.45
C SER A 259 0.44 -3.01 -7.43
N MET A 260 0.06 -1.86 -6.90
CA MET A 260 -0.20 -0.63 -7.65
C MET A 260 0.26 0.56 -6.81
N TYR A 261 0.88 1.55 -7.46
CA TYR A 261 1.30 2.79 -6.82
C TYR A 261 0.83 3.98 -7.65
N TYR A 262 0.30 4.98 -6.97
CA TYR A 262 0.03 6.29 -7.56
C TYR A 262 1.31 7.12 -7.51
N LEU A 263 1.83 7.50 -8.69
CA LEU A 263 2.95 8.42 -8.77
C LEU A 263 2.44 9.84 -8.63
N LYS A 264 2.73 10.47 -7.50
CA LYS A 264 2.51 11.89 -7.31
C LYS A 264 3.33 12.65 -8.34
N LYS A 265 2.72 13.57 -9.09
CA LYS A 265 3.42 14.44 -10.04
C LYS A 265 4.38 15.31 -9.24
N VAL A 266 5.66 14.97 -9.26
CA VAL A 266 6.70 15.86 -8.74
C VAL A 266 6.77 17.03 -9.71
N ASN A 267 6.36 18.21 -9.28
CA ASN A 267 6.64 19.44 -10.01
C ASN A 267 8.16 19.64 -9.95
N MET A 268 8.83 19.39 -11.09
CA MET A 268 10.19 19.86 -11.33
C MET A 268 10.19 21.35 -11.61
#